data_37a676af0579fd6a6c0330e4892326cb
#
_entry.id   37a676af0579fd6a6c0330e4892326cb
#
_cell.length_a   1.000
_cell.length_b   1.000
_cell.length_c   1.000
_cell.angle_alpha   90.00
_cell.angle_beta   90.00
_cell.angle_gamma   90.00
#
_symmetry.space_group_name_H-M   'P 1'
#
loop_
_entity.id
_entity.type
_entity.pdbx_description
1 polymer ?
#
loop_
_entity_poly.entity_id
_entity_poly.type
_entity_poly.pdbx_seq_one_letter_code
_entity_poly.pdbx_strand_id
1 'polypeptide(L)'
;MPLAIMSAMDVEMELYLDRCEILRSTQRAGLTFHEASWHGHDLVLVRAGVGKVNATLCTQILIDTFDAEAVICTGSAGAVNPALDIGDVVVATDCVQHDVVVKFLGLPRGQIPFTDFRFFKKLF
;
A
#
# COMPACT_ATOMS: atom_id res chain seq x y z
N MET A 1 -2.61 -2.32 18.32
CA MET A 1 -2.62 -2.84 16.93
C MET A 1 -1.66 -1.96 16.14
N PRO A 2 -0.69 -2.52 15.40
CA PRO A 2 0.32 -1.73 14.71
C PRO A 2 -0.25 -1.07 13.45
N LEU A 3 0.38 0.04 13.04
CA LEU A 3 0.22 0.58 11.70
C LEU A 3 1.19 -0.13 10.76
N ALA A 4 0.73 -0.54 9.58
CA ALA A 4 1.60 -1.11 8.58
C ALA A 4 2.02 -0.05 7.55
N ILE A 5 3.31 -0.02 7.23
CA ILE A 5 3.86 0.77 6.12
C ILE A 5 4.36 -0.20 5.06
N MET A 6 3.77 -0.12 3.88
CA MET A 6 4.06 -0.96 2.74
C MET A 6 4.59 -0.11 1.59
N SER A 7 5.72 -0.52 1.02
CA SER A 7 6.30 0.09 -0.18
C SER A 7 6.58 -0.97 -1.24
N ALA A 8 6.66 -0.57 -2.50
CA ALA A 8 6.89 -1.51 -3.59
C ALA A 8 8.37 -1.85 -3.77
N MET A 9 9.27 -0.89 -3.52
CA MET A 9 10.71 -0.97 -3.83
C MET A 9 11.58 -0.75 -2.61
N ASP A 10 12.81 -1.27 -2.66
CA ASP A 10 13.80 -1.13 -1.58
C ASP A 10 14.08 0.34 -1.27
N VAL A 11 14.29 1.16 -2.29
CA VAL A 11 14.59 2.60 -2.14
C VAL A 11 13.48 3.38 -1.42
N GLU A 12 12.23 2.93 -1.53
CA GLU A 12 11.09 3.54 -0.85
C GLU A 12 10.99 3.12 0.62
N MET A 13 11.55 1.95 0.98
CA MET A 13 11.52 1.40 2.34
C MET A 13 12.78 1.74 3.15
N GLU A 14 13.89 1.99 2.49
CA GLU A 14 15.21 2.16 3.09
C GLU A 14 15.21 3.17 4.25
N LEU A 15 14.61 4.34 4.04
CA LEU A 15 14.58 5.39 5.06
C LEU A 15 13.80 4.98 6.32
N TYR A 16 12.75 4.18 6.17
CA TYR A 16 11.99 3.66 7.32
C TYR A 16 12.82 2.66 8.10
N LEU A 17 13.51 1.74 7.41
CA LEU A 17 14.40 0.77 8.06
C LEU A 17 15.57 1.42 8.79
N ASP A 18 16.07 2.53 8.27
CA ASP A 18 17.16 3.29 8.91
C ASP A 18 16.70 4.11 10.12
N ARG A 19 15.44 4.57 10.11
CA ARG A 19 14.92 5.50 11.14
C ARG A 19 14.16 4.83 12.25
N CYS A 20 13.58 3.65 12.01
CA CYS A 20 12.80 2.92 12.99
C CYS A 20 13.67 1.93 13.78
N GLU A 21 13.33 1.73 15.03
CA GLU A 21 13.92 0.66 15.83
C GLU A 21 13.28 -0.68 15.43
N ILE A 22 14.06 -1.55 14.78
CA ILE A 22 13.59 -2.88 14.37
C ILE A 22 13.63 -3.82 15.57
N LEU A 23 12.47 -4.30 15.99
CA LEU A 23 12.32 -5.18 17.13
C LEU A 23 12.41 -6.66 16.73
N ARG A 24 11.82 -6.99 15.57
CA ARG A 24 11.77 -8.36 15.07
C ARG A 24 11.56 -8.38 13.57
N SER A 25 12.08 -9.42 12.91
CA SER A 25 11.84 -9.66 11.48
C SER A 25 11.29 -11.07 11.27
N THR A 26 10.22 -11.18 10.50
CA THR A 26 9.52 -12.43 10.22
C THR A 26 9.36 -12.61 8.71
N GLN A 27 9.65 -13.80 8.20
CA GLN A 27 9.42 -14.12 6.79
C GLN A 27 8.08 -14.82 6.56
N ARG A 28 7.31 -14.35 5.59
CA ARG A 28 6.05 -14.98 5.12
C ARG A 28 5.93 -14.78 3.62
N ALA A 29 5.54 -15.82 2.91
CA ALA A 29 5.32 -15.80 1.45
C ALA A 29 6.48 -15.16 0.64
N GLY A 30 7.73 -15.35 1.09
CA GLY A 30 8.91 -14.75 0.46
C GLY A 30 9.14 -13.26 0.76
N LEU A 31 8.29 -12.64 1.59
CA LEU A 31 8.44 -11.26 2.05
C LEU A 31 9.02 -11.23 3.46
N THR A 32 9.78 -10.18 3.78
CA THR A 32 10.28 -9.91 5.13
C THR A 32 9.46 -8.79 5.75
N PHE A 33 8.82 -9.09 6.87
CA PHE A 33 8.05 -8.15 7.67
C PHE A 33 8.87 -7.75 8.89
N HIS A 34 9.05 -6.47 9.12
CA HIS A 34 9.82 -5.91 10.23
C HIS A 34 8.85 -5.26 11.23
N GLU A 35 8.70 -5.90 12.39
CA GLU A 35 8.02 -5.27 13.53
C GLU A 35 8.98 -4.23 14.11
N ALA A 36 8.52 -3.00 14.21
CA ALA A 36 9.36 -1.86 14.54
C ALA A 36 8.66 -0.89 15.48
N SER A 37 9.44 -0.03 16.12
CA SER A 37 8.94 1.09 16.91
C SER A 37 9.47 2.42 16.37
N TRP A 38 8.62 3.43 16.32
CA TRP A 38 8.98 4.78 15.93
C TRP A 38 8.17 5.81 16.70
N HIS A 39 8.85 6.66 17.47
CA HIS A 39 8.22 7.68 18.31
C HIS A 39 7.08 7.15 19.20
N GLY A 40 7.22 5.92 19.72
CA GLY A 40 6.21 5.29 20.59
C GLY A 40 5.04 4.63 19.84
N HIS A 41 5.10 4.56 18.51
CA HIS A 41 4.13 3.84 17.68
C HIS A 41 4.69 2.49 17.26
N ASP A 42 3.83 1.47 17.37
CA ASP A 42 4.14 0.14 16.85
C ASP A 42 3.87 0.10 15.34
N LEU A 43 4.87 -0.33 14.59
CA LEU A 43 4.83 -0.40 13.14
C LEU A 43 5.11 -1.80 12.63
N VAL A 44 4.59 -2.13 11.46
CA VAL A 44 5.05 -3.24 10.63
C VAL A 44 5.49 -2.69 9.29
N LEU A 45 6.78 -2.83 8.98
CA LEU A 45 7.38 -2.33 7.74
C LEU A 45 7.57 -3.51 6.78
N VAL A 46 7.20 -3.34 5.50
CA VAL A 46 7.38 -4.39 4.51
C VAL A 46 7.56 -3.85 3.10
N ARG A 47 8.54 -4.41 2.37
CA ARG A 47 8.64 -4.24 0.93
C ARG A 47 7.80 -5.31 0.24
N ALA A 48 6.68 -4.91 -0.34
CA ALA A 48 5.72 -5.81 -0.98
C ALA A 48 6.18 -6.34 -2.36
N GLY A 49 7.03 -5.59 -3.05
CA GLY A 49 7.32 -5.79 -4.47
C GLY A 49 6.33 -5.02 -5.36
N VAL A 50 6.66 -4.93 -6.63
CA VAL A 50 5.90 -4.15 -7.62
C VAL A 50 4.65 -4.89 -8.06
N GLY A 51 3.55 -4.16 -8.23
CA GLY A 51 2.32 -4.63 -8.84
C GLY A 51 1.19 -4.94 -7.84
N LYS A 52 -0.03 -4.91 -8.36
CA LYS A 52 -1.27 -5.05 -7.56
C LYS A 52 -1.39 -6.40 -6.85
N VAL A 53 -0.92 -7.47 -7.48
CA VAL A 53 -0.96 -8.83 -6.91
C VAL A 53 -0.08 -8.90 -5.66
N ASN A 54 1.15 -8.38 -5.73
CA ASN A 54 2.06 -8.31 -4.60
C ASN A 54 1.50 -7.44 -3.48
N ALA A 55 0.95 -6.28 -3.81
CA ALA A 55 0.33 -5.39 -2.84
C ALA A 55 -0.85 -6.05 -2.12
N THR A 56 -1.71 -6.77 -2.86
CA THR A 56 -2.86 -7.49 -2.29
C THR A 56 -2.42 -8.62 -1.36
N LEU A 57 -1.48 -9.46 -1.81
CA LEU A 57 -0.92 -10.54 -0.98
C LEU A 57 -0.32 -10.00 0.31
N CYS A 58 0.50 -8.96 0.19
CA CYS A 58 1.16 -8.33 1.31
C CYS A 58 0.15 -7.73 2.30
N THR A 59 -0.85 -7.01 1.81
CA THR A 59 -1.91 -6.42 2.64
C THR A 59 -2.67 -7.50 3.41
N GLN A 60 -3.03 -8.62 2.78
CA GLN A 60 -3.72 -9.70 3.45
C GLN A 60 -2.89 -10.31 4.60
N ILE A 61 -1.58 -10.49 4.38
CA ILE A 61 -0.67 -10.98 5.42
C ILE A 61 -0.57 -9.98 6.58
N LEU A 62 -0.50 -8.67 6.28
CA LEU A 62 -0.46 -7.64 7.31
C LEU A 62 -1.70 -7.66 8.20
N ILE A 63 -2.88 -7.87 7.62
CA ILE A 63 -4.13 -7.96 8.37
C ILE A 63 -4.20 -9.25 9.18
N ASP A 64 -3.98 -10.41 8.56
CA ASP A 64 -4.25 -11.72 9.19
C ASP A 64 -3.14 -12.16 10.15
N THR A 65 -1.89 -11.76 9.92
CA THR A 65 -0.75 -12.24 10.71
C THR A 65 -0.26 -11.23 11.73
N PHE A 66 -0.35 -9.94 11.40
CA PHE A 66 0.19 -8.87 12.25
C PHE A 66 -0.90 -8.01 12.89
N ASP A 67 -2.18 -8.31 12.67
CA ASP A 67 -3.32 -7.53 13.19
C ASP A 67 -3.19 -6.03 12.89
N ALA A 68 -2.72 -5.69 11.68
CA ALA A 68 -2.52 -4.31 11.29
C ALA A 68 -3.85 -3.54 11.29
N GLU A 69 -3.92 -2.44 12.06
CA GLU A 69 -5.10 -1.59 12.15
C GLU A 69 -5.34 -0.81 10.85
N ALA A 70 -4.26 -0.37 10.22
CA ALA A 70 -4.29 0.30 8.94
C ALA A 70 -3.03 -0.02 8.13
N VAL A 71 -3.15 0.04 6.81
CA VAL A 71 -2.04 -0.13 5.87
C VAL A 71 -1.84 1.17 5.10
N ILE A 72 -0.68 1.78 5.27
CA ILE A 72 -0.24 2.96 4.53
C ILE A 72 0.67 2.48 3.40
N CYS A 73 0.21 2.63 2.17
CA CYS A 73 1.03 2.37 0.99
C CYS A 73 1.80 3.64 0.62
N THR A 74 3.12 3.59 0.72
CA THR A 74 4.00 4.72 0.42
C THR A 74 4.89 4.41 -0.78
N GLY A 75 5.19 5.43 -1.58
CA GLY A 75 6.08 5.28 -2.72
C GLY A 75 6.03 6.47 -3.66
N SER A 76 6.76 6.37 -4.73
CA SER A 76 6.79 7.37 -5.79
C SER A 76 5.62 7.18 -6.77
N ALA A 77 5.08 8.27 -7.29
CA ALA A 77 4.03 8.27 -8.29
C ALA A 77 4.26 9.35 -9.34
N GLY A 78 3.84 9.07 -10.57
CA GLY A 78 3.83 10.08 -11.63
C GLY A 78 2.68 11.07 -11.43
N ALA A 79 2.98 12.36 -11.47
CA ALA A 79 1.96 13.41 -11.41
C ALA A 79 1.20 13.51 -12.73
N VAL A 80 -0.14 13.46 -12.66
CA VAL A 80 -1.03 13.68 -13.81
C VAL A 80 -1.60 15.11 -13.77
N ASN A 81 -1.77 15.67 -12.58
CA ASN A 81 -2.23 17.05 -12.41
C ASN A 81 -1.07 18.02 -12.65
N PRO A 82 -1.19 18.98 -13.60
CA PRO A 82 -0.12 19.93 -13.92
C PRO A 82 0.17 20.94 -12.79
N ALA A 83 -0.65 20.97 -11.74
CA ALA A 83 -0.39 21.80 -10.56
C ALA A 83 0.56 21.15 -9.54
N LEU A 84 0.98 19.90 -9.79
CA LEU A 84 1.91 19.17 -8.92
C LEU A 84 3.33 19.27 -9.44
N ASP A 85 4.25 19.57 -8.55
CA ASP A 85 5.69 19.61 -8.81
C ASP A 85 6.40 18.36 -8.27
N ILE A 86 7.63 18.14 -8.72
CA ILE A 86 8.49 17.06 -8.21
C ILE A 86 8.78 17.32 -6.73
N GLY A 87 8.52 16.31 -5.90
CA GLY A 87 8.71 16.38 -4.44
C GLY A 87 7.42 16.69 -3.65
N ASP A 88 6.32 17.00 -4.34
CA ASP A 88 5.03 17.16 -3.67
C ASP A 88 4.55 15.84 -3.08
N VAL A 89 3.97 15.92 -1.89
CA VAL A 89 3.37 14.78 -1.21
C VAL A 89 1.86 14.79 -1.42
N VAL A 90 1.34 13.71 -1.99
CA VAL A 90 -0.08 13.55 -2.27
C VAL A 90 -0.66 12.43 -1.42
N VAL A 91 -1.75 12.70 -0.72
CA VAL A 91 -2.54 11.71 0.00
C VAL A 91 -3.81 11.42 -0.80
N ALA A 92 -3.94 10.20 -1.31
CA ALA A 92 -5.10 9.80 -2.09
C ALA A 92 -6.35 9.72 -1.21
N THR A 93 -7.48 10.25 -1.71
CA THR A 93 -8.81 10.10 -1.09
C THR A 93 -9.50 8.82 -1.52
N ASP A 94 -9.20 8.37 -2.72
CA ASP A 94 -9.71 7.14 -3.31
C ASP A 94 -8.76 6.61 -4.38
N CYS A 95 -8.95 5.36 -4.77
CA CYS A 95 -8.18 4.68 -5.83
C CYS A 95 -9.12 3.99 -6.81
N VAL A 96 -8.68 3.86 -8.06
CA VAL A 96 -9.40 3.13 -9.10
C VAL A 96 -8.46 2.20 -9.87
N GLN A 97 -8.91 1.01 -10.21
CA GLN A 97 -8.18 0.14 -11.12
C GLN A 97 -8.39 0.61 -12.57
N HIS A 98 -7.60 1.58 -13.01
CA HIS A 98 -7.78 2.24 -14.31
C HIS A 98 -7.59 1.30 -15.52
N ASP A 99 -6.94 0.17 -15.35
CA ASP A 99 -6.68 -0.85 -16.36
C ASP A 99 -7.78 -1.92 -16.46
N VAL A 100 -8.77 -1.90 -15.58
CA VAL A 100 -9.99 -2.71 -15.72
C VAL A 100 -10.88 -2.07 -16.79
N VAL A 101 -10.96 -2.72 -17.95
CA VAL A 101 -11.71 -2.22 -19.11
C VAL A 101 -12.63 -3.31 -19.63
N VAL A 102 -13.90 -3.22 -19.28
CA VAL A 102 -14.97 -4.18 -19.64
C VAL A 102 -16.12 -3.48 -20.39
N LYS A 103 -15.76 -2.63 -21.34
CA LYS A 103 -16.73 -1.82 -22.11
C LYS A 103 -17.81 -2.65 -22.81
N PHE A 104 -17.49 -3.88 -23.18
CA PHE A 104 -18.45 -4.81 -23.82
C PHE A 104 -19.62 -5.19 -22.89
N LEU A 105 -19.47 -4.99 -21.56
CA LEU A 105 -20.54 -5.14 -20.59
C LEU A 105 -21.28 -3.83 -20.29
N GLY A 106 -20.99 -2.75 -21.00
CA GLY A 106 -21.57 -1.43 -20.75
C GLY A 106 -21.06 -0.74 -19.48
N LEU A 107 -20.02 -1.28 -18.84
CA LEU A 107 -19.49 -0.75 -17.60
C LEU A 107 -18.42 0.32 -17.83
N PRO A 108 -18.36 1.36 -16.99
CA PRO A 108 -17.31 2.36 -17.06
C PRO A 108 -15.94 1.76 -16.70
N ARG A 109 -14.85 2.39 -17.17
CA ARG A 109 -13.48 2.00 -16.82
C ARG A 109 -13.29 1.97 -15.30
N GLY A 110 -12.64 0.92 -14.82
CA GLY A 110 -12.35 0.71 -13.39
C GLY A 110 -13.45 0.02 -12.60
N GLN A 111 -14.61 -0.19 -13.20
CA GLN A 111 -15.67 -0.96 -12.54
C GLN A 111 -15.44 -2.45 -12.69
N ILE A 112 -15.47 -3.15 -11.55
CA ILE A 112 -15.37 -4.61 -11.51
C ILE A 112 -16.76 -5.20 -11.81
N PRO A 113 -16.90 -6.12 -12.79
CA PRO A 113 -18.16 -6.76 -13.12
C PRO A 113 -18.81 -7.42 -11.89
N PHE A 114 -20.13 -7.36 -11.83
CA PHE A 114 -20.94 -7.94 -10.75
C PHE A 114 -20.73 -7.33 -9.37
N THR A 115 -20.11 -6.15 -9.31
CA THR A 115 -19.94 -5.37 -8.08
C THR A 115 -20.32 -3.92 -8.31
N ASP A 116 -20.66 -3.21 -7.24
CA ASP A 116 -20.86 -1.77 -7.26
C ASP A 116 -19.55 -0.99 -7.06
N PHE A 117 -18.44 -1.71 -6.97
CA PHE A 117 -17.14 -1.12 -6.72
C PHE A 117 -16.51 -0.56 -8.00
N ARG A 118 -16.38 0.75 -8.05
CA ARG A 118 -15.55 1.47 -9.01
C ARG A 118 -14.34 2.10 -8.35
N PHE A 119 -14.56 2.65 -7.16
CA PHE A 119 -13.54 3.32 -6.38
C PHE A 119 -13.34 2.60 -5.06
N PHE A 120 -12.10 2.35 -4.71
CA PHE A 120 -11.72 1.94 -3.37
C PHE A 120 -11.50 3.21 -2.55
N LYS A 121 -12.50 3.57 -1.75
CA LYS A 121 -12.38 4.71 -0.85
C LYS A 121 -11.43 4.38 0.28
N LYS A 122 -10.74 5.41 0.75
CA LYS A 122 -9.99 5.37 1.99
C LYS A 122 -10.94 4.97 3.13
N LEU A 123 -10.66 3.86 3.79
CA LEU A 123 -11.42 3.39 4.96
C LEU A 123 -10.82 4.04 6.21
N PHE A 124 -11.21 5.28 6.49
CA PHE A 124 -10.90 5.94 7.78
C PHE A 124 -12.05 6.85 8.20
#